data_9ce64055657d6dc5836ed086e9d7838a
#
_entry.id   9ce64055657d6dc5836ed086e9d7838a
#
_cell.length_a   1.000
_cell.length_b   1.000
_cell.length_c   1.000
_cell.angle_alpha   90.00
_cell.angle_beta   90.00
_cell.angle_gamma   90.00
#
_symmetry.space_group_name_H-M   'P 1'
#
loop_
_entity.id
_entity.type
_entity.pdbx_description
1 polymer ?
#
loop_
_entity_poly.entity_id
_entity_poly.type
_entity_poly.pdbx_seq_one_letter_code
_entity_poly.pdbx_strand_id
1 'polypeptide(L)' 'MTSQIDPSETPSHLLHETVNLLSTIVSIAQLNVLDEDTSPKLQGELKRIIQAAREASENLKSLAQLLQENE' A
#
# COMPACT_ATOMS: atom_id res chain seq x y z
N MET A 1 -31.49 3.42 7.02
CA MET A 1 -30.20 3.01 6.65
C MET A 1 -29.47 2.28 7.76
N THR A 2 -28.98 1.18 7.44
CA THR A 2 -28.30 0.45 8.48
C THR A 2 -26.88 0.94 8.64
N SER A 3 -26.48 1.04 9.87
CA SER A 3 -25.12 1.43 10.19
C SER A 3 -24.33 0.23 10.60
N GLN A 4 -24.76 -0.94 10.22
CA GLN A 4 -24.03 -2.13 10.52
C GLN A 4 -22.66 -2.08 9.86
N ILE A 5 -21.63 -2.21 10.67
CA ILE A 5 -20.28 -2.25 10.15
C ILE A 5 -19.88 -3.70 10.06
N ASP A 6 -19.57 -4.13 8.85
CA ASP A 6 -19.02 -5.44 8.63
C ASP A 6 -17.71 -5.55 9.41
N PRO A 7 -17.49 -6.65 10.14
CA PRO A 7 -16.21 -6.81 10.85
C PRO A 7 -15.01 -6.62 9.94
N SER A 8 -15.15 -6.91 8.65
CA SER A 8 -14.07 -6.72 7.70
C SER A 8 -13.84 -5.25 7.37
N GLU A 9 -14.73 -4.36 7.84
CA GLU A 9 -14.60 -2.93 7.56
C GLU A 9 -14.10 -2.15 8.77
N THR A 10 -13.56 -2.83 9.77
CA THR A 10 -12.95 -2.13 10.89
C THR A 10 -11.73 -1.36 10.43
N PRO A 11 -11.37 -0.27 11.12
CA PRO A 11 -10.16 0.48 10.75
C PRO A 11 -8.92 -0.40 10.65
N SER A 12 -8.75 -1.32 11.60
CA SER A 12 -7.58 -2.20 11.57
C SER A 12 -7.58 -3.09 10.33
N HIS A 13 -8.73 -3.62 9.97
CA HIS A 13 -8.82 -4.47 8.79
C HIS A 13 -8.54 -3.69 7.52
N LEU A 14 -9.12 -2.49 7.42
CA LEU A 14 -8.90 -1.64 6.25
C LEU A 14 -7.45 -1.23 6.11
N LEU A 15 -6.78 -0.95 7.21
CA LEU A 15 -5.36 -0.62 7.18
C LEU A 15 -4.54 -1.80 6.69
N HIS A 16 -4.82 -3.00 7.21
CA HIS A 16 -4.13 -4.20 6.76
C HIS A 16 -4.34 -4.45 5.29
N GLU A 17 -5.59 -4.33 4.85
CA GLU A 17 -5.91 -4.58 3.46
C GLU A 17 -5.24 -3.57 2.54
N THR A 18 -5.21 -2.30 2.97
CA THR A 18 -4.56 -1.26 2.17
C THR A 18 -3.06 -1.50 2.06
N VAL A 19 -2.41 -1.87 3.15
CA VAL A 19 -0.99 -2.20 3.12
C VAL A 19 -0.74 -3.36 2.17
N ASN A 20 -1.61 -4.36 2.20
CA ASN A 20 -1.46 -5.51 1.30
C ASN A 20 -1.61 -5.11 -0.16
N LEU A 21 -2.55 -4.21 -0.45
CA LEU A 21 -2.71 -3.71 -1.81
C LEU A 21 -1.49 -2.93 -2.27
N LEU A 22 -0.93 -2.12 -1.38
CA LEU A 22 0.30 -1.39 -1.71
C LEU A 22 1.45 -2.35 -1.96
N SER A 23 1.55 -3.43 -1.18
CA SER A 23 2.57 -4.43 -1.40
C SER A 23 2.42 -5.08 -2.76
N THR A 24 1.18 -5.33 -3.18
CA THR A 24 0.91 -5.88 -4.50
C THR A 24 1.36 -4.93 -5.58
N ILE A 25 1.07 -3.64 -5.42
CA ILE A 25 1.49 -2.62 -6.38
C ILE A 25 3.01 -2.59 -6.48
N VAL A 26 3.70 -2.62 -5.36
CA VAL A 26 5.17 -2.64 -5.34
C VAL A 26 5.69 -3.87 -6.07
N SER A 27 5.11 -5.04 -5.80
CA SER A 27 5.57 -6.28 -6.43
C SER A 27 5.43 -6.22 -7.94
N ILE A 28 4.29 -5.76 -8.43
CA ILE A 28 4.06 -5.66 -9.87
C ILE A 28 5.01 -4.65 -10.48
N ALA A 29 5.21 -3.51 -9.83
CA ALA A 29 6.10 -2.48 -10.34
C ALA A 29 7.53 -2.99 -10.39
N GLN A 30 7.97 -3.73 -9.37
CA GLN A 30 9.32 -4.29 -9.35
C GLN A 30 9.55 -5.28 -10.47
N LEU A 31 8.57 -6.12 -10.76
CA LEU A 31 8.68 -7.05 -11.87
C LEU A 31 8.87 -6.31 -13.19
N ASN A 32 8.16 -5.19 -13.36
CA ASN A 32 8.29 -4.42 -14.58
C ASN A 32 9.60 -3.66 -14.66
N VAL A 33 10.15 -3.23 -13.53
CA VAL A 33 11.47 -2.59 -13.51
C VAL A 33 12.54 -3.57 -13.98
N LEU A 34 12.40 -4.84 -13.61
CA LEU A 34 13.38 -5.85 -13.97
C LEU A 34 13.23 -6.34 -15.41
N ASP A 35 12.15 -5.99 -16.08
CA ASP A 35 11.92 -6.38 -17.46
C ASP A 35 12.87 -5.61 -18.38
N GLU A 36 13.65 -6.34 -19.18
CA GLU A 36 14.63 -5.75 -20.07
C GLU A 36 13.97 -4.90 -21.15
N ASP A 37 12.72 -5.20 -21.47
CA ASP A 37 11.99 -4.47 -22.51
C ASP A 37 11.40 -3.16 -22.02
N THR A 38 11.47 -2.88 -20.74
CA THR A 38 10.95 -1.65 -20.18
C THR A 38 11.90 -0.51 -20.47
N SER A 39 11.38 0.59 -21.03
CA SER A 39 12.22 1.73 -21.39
C SER A 39 12.80 2.37 -20.13
N PRO A 40 13.97 3.03 -20.25
CA PRO A 40 14.58 3.71 -19.10
C PRO A 40 13.65 4.74 -18.47
N LYS A 41 12.87 5.46 -19.30
CA LYS A 41 11.93 6.44 -18.76
C LYS A 41 10.86 5.77 -17.91
N LEU A 42 10.31 4.67 -18.40
CA LEU A 42 9.29 3.95 -17.66
C LEU A 42 9.87 3.33 -16.41
N GLN A 43 11.11 2.84 -16.48
CA GLN A 43 11.77 2.32 -15.28
C GLN A 43 11.88 3.37 -14.20
N GLY A 44 12.20 4.61 -14.58
CA GLY A 44 12.26 5.70 -13.62
C GLY A 44 10.92 5.99 -12.99
N GLU A 45 9.87 5.97 -13.80
CA GLU A 45 8.53 6.21 -13.29
C GLU A 45 8.07 5.09 -12.36
N LEU A 46 8.39 3.84 -12.70
CA LEU A 46 8.04 2.70 -11.86
C LEU A 46 8.75 2.77 -10.52
N LYS A 47 10.01 3.20 -10.50
CA LYS A 47 10.75 3.36 -9.25
C LYS A 47 10.10 4.42 -8.36
N ARG A 48 9.57 5.48 -8.95
CA ARG A 48 8.88 6.51 -8.20
C ARG A 48 7.58 5.98 -7.62
N ILE A 49 6.88 5.12 -8.37
CA ILE A 49 5.66 4.49 -7.88
C ILE A 49 5.99 3.60 -6.68
N ILE A 50 7.07 2.82 -6.79
CA ILE A 50 7.49 1.96 -5.71
C ILE A 50 7.79 2.77 -4.45
N GLN A 51 8.52 3.86 -4.61
CA GLN A 51 8.85 4.70 -3.48
C GLN A 51 7.62 5.30 -2.83
N ALA A 52 6.70 5.82 -3.64
CA ALA A 52 5.48 6.40 -3.12
C ALA A 52 4.64 5.36 -2.37
N ALA A 53 4.55 4.16 -2.92
CA ALA A 53 3.78 3.10 -2.28
C ALA A 53 4.41 2.69 -0.94
N ARG A 54 5.74 2.64 -0.88
CA ARG A 54 6.43 2.31 0.36
C ARG A 54 6.22 3.38 1.42
N GLU A 55 6.27 4.65 1.03
CA GLU A 55 6.01 5.73 1.97
C GLU A 55 4.58 5.68 2.47
N ALA A 56 3.63 5.39 1.59
CA ALA A 56 2.24 5.26 1.99
C ALA A 56 2.07 4.11 2.98
N SER A 57 2.77 2.99 2.75
CA SER A 57 2.70 1.85 3.67
C SER A 57 3.25 2.22 5.04
N GLU A 58 4.35 2.95 5.08
CA GLU A 58 4.92 3.38 6.35
C GLU A 58 3.97 4.29 7.11
N ASN A 59 3.34 5.21 6.40
CA ASN A 59 2.37 6.11 7.03
C ASN A 59 1.18 5.34 7.58
N LEU A 60 0.71 4.35 6.85
CA LEU A 60 -0.41 3.54 7.31
C LEU A 60 -0.04 2.71 8.54
N LYS A 61 1.18 2.19 8.57
CA LYS A 61 1.65 1.45 9.74
C LYS A 61 1.75 2.35 10.97
N SER A 62 2.22 3.57 10.76
CA SER A 62 2.27 4.54 11.86
C SER A 62 0.87 4.88 12.35
N LEU A 63 -0.07 5.06 11.43
CA LEU A 63 -1.44 5.33 11.80
C LEU A 63 -2.04 4.17 12.58
N ALA A 64 -1.78 2.95 12.14
CA ALA A 64 -2.29 1.78 12.83
C ALA A 64 -1.76 1.72 14.26
N GLN A 65 -0.49 2.07 14.44
CA GLN A 65 0.11 2.08 15.77
C GLN A 65 -0.55 3.14 16.65
N LEU A 66 -0.80 4.32 16.10
CA LEU A 66 -1.47 5.38 16.85
C LEU A 66 -2.87 4.96 17.27
N LEU A 67 -3.59 4.26 16.39
CA LEU A 67 -4.92 3.79 16.72
C LEU A 67 -4.89 2.78 17.86
N GLN A 68 -3.88 1.92 17.88
CA GLN A 68 -3.74 0.95 18.95
C GLN A 68 -3.43 1.61 20.29
N GLU A 69 -2.63 2.65 20.26
CA GLU A 69 -2.25 3.37 21.48
C GLU A 69 -3.43 4.09 22.12
N ASN A 70 -4.43 4.42 21.33
CA ASN A 70 -5.59 5.14 21.81
C ASN A 70 -6.71 4.22 22.28
N GLU A 71 -6.52 2.93 22.19
CA GLU A 71 -7.49 1.96 22.70
C GLU A 71 -7.21 1.59 24.18
#